data_5bc9b842dfbb41e46a12a782ae31a218
#
_entry.id   5bc9b842dfbb41e46a12a782ae31a218
#
_cell.length_a   1.000
_cell.length_b   1.000
_cell.length_c   1.000
_cell.angle_alpha   90.00
_cell.angle_beta   90.00
_cell.angle_gamma   90.00
#
_symmetry.space_group_name_H-M   'P 1'
#
loop_
_entity.id
_entity.type
_entity.pdbx_description
1 polymer ?
#
loop_
_entity_poly.entity_id
_entity_poly.type
_entity_poly.pdbx_seq_one_letter_code
_entity_poly.pdbx_strand_id
1 'polypeptide(L)'
;RVRRQRQMCIRDRGRGAYYSFSYYIKQFIDEARLKGAYPVLVTPTRRRQYDKDGKIKDTHADYPAAIRDIAARENIPVIDLQDMTKVLCEAMGVEESKHLYVHYPANTYPGQAQELKDNTHFNTFGAYEVAKCVIEGMKKAKLPIVKDLKADYINFDPAKPDKFKDFKWNLSPFTEIEKPDGN
;
A
#
# COMPACT_ATOMS: atom_id res chain seq x y z
N ARG A 1 -16.32 12.73 3.77
CA ARG A 1 -15.45 11.54 3.96
C ARG A 1 -13.98 11.92 4.21
N VAL A 2 -13.38 12.78 3.41
CA VAL A 2 -11.99 13.29 3.62
C VAL A 2 -11.81 14.00 4.97
N ARG A 3 -12.83 14.70 5.47
CA ARG A 3 -12.82 15.35 6.80
C ARG A 3 -12.69 14.34 7.95
N ARG A 4 -13.31 13.15 7.86
CA ARG A 4 -13.21 12.10 8.90
C ARG A 4 -11.81 11.49 8.95
N GLN A 5 -11.17 11.24 7.79
CA GLN A 5 -9.80 10.74 7.74
C GLN A 5 -8.79 11.74 8.33
N ARG A 6 -8.93 13.05 8.00
CA ARG A 6 -8.11 14.10 8.62
C ARG A 6 -8.32 14.21 10.13
N GLN A 7 -9.56 14.04 10.62
CA GLN A 7 -9.86 14.04 12.05
C GLN A 7 -9.28 12.81 12.76
N MET A 8 -9.22 11.64 12.11
CA MET A 8 -8.51 10.47 12.63
C MET A 8 -7.04 10.79 12.88
N CYS A 9 -6.32 11.30 11.88
CA CYS A 9 -4.90 11.63 12.00
C CYS A 9 -4.62 12.72 13.04
N ILE A 10 -5.52 13.65 13.27
CA ILE A 10 -5.35 14.76 14.23
C ILE A 10 -5.69 14.34 15.66
N ARG A 11 -6.74 13.54 15.88
CA ARG A 11 -7.15 13.07 17.21
C ARG A 11 -6.24 12.00 17.80
N ASP A 12 -5.50 11.29 16.96
CA ASP A 12 -4.63 10.19 17.38
C ASP A 12 -3.29 10.65 17.98
N ARG A 13 -2.99 11.94 17.92
CA ARG A 13 -1.80 12.51 18.55
C ARG A 13 -1.95 12.47 20.09
N GLY A 14 -1.61 11.31 20.67
CA GLY A 14 -1.47 11.17 22.12
C GLY A 14 -2.19 10.01 22.78
N ARG A 15 -2.95 9.17 22.05
CA ARG A 15 -3.69 8.04 22.65
C ARG A 15 -3.31 6.66 22.14
N GLY A 16 -2.34 6.57 21.20
CA GLY A 16 -1.75 5.31 20.75
C GLY A 16 -2.60 4.47 19.81
N ALA A 17 -1.91 3.55 19.11
CA ALA A 17 -2.48 2.72 18.05
C ALA A 17 -3.58 1.76 18.55
N TYR A 18 -3.41 1.22 19.75
CA TYR A 18 -4.35 0.24 20.33
C TYR A 18 -5.60 0.85 20.97
N TYR A 19 -5.68 2.16 21.10
CA TYR A 19 -6.83 2.84 21.70
C TYR A 19 -7.62 3.64 20.69
N SER A 20 -7.21 4.86 20.38
CA SER A 20 -8.02 5.76 19.53
C SER A 20 -8.02 5.34 18.07
N PHE A 21 -6.88 4.88 17.53
CA PHE A 21 -6.82 4.39 16.15
C PHE A 21 -7.68 3.14 15.97
N SER A 22 -7.52 2.13 16.83
CA SER A 22 -8.32 0.90 16.79
C SER A 22 -9.81 1.17 16.96
N TYR A 23 -10.19 2.12 17.81
CA TYR A 23 -11.58 2.55 17.97
C TYR A 23 -12.17 3.08 16.66
N TYR A 24 -11.44 3.94 15.93
CA TYR A 24 -11.93 4.46 14.66
C TYR A 24 -11.95 3.42 13.55
N ILE A 25 -10.97 2.52 13.51
CA ILE A 25 -10.99 1.39 12.57
C ILE A 25 -12.25 0.53 12.81
N LYS A 26 -12.56 0.25 14.08
CA LYS A 26 -13.78 -0.48 14.43
C LYS A 26 -15.06 0.20 13.92
N GLN A 27 -15.15 1.52 14.05
CA GLN A 27 -16.31 2.26 13.50
C GLN A 27 -16.45 2.09 11.98
N PHE A 28 -15.33 2.13 11.22
CA PHE A 28 -15.37 1.88 9.77
C PHE A 28 -15.83 0.45 9.45
N ILE A 29 -15.36 -0.53 10.22
CA ILE A 29 -15.77 -1.92 10.09
C ILE A 29 -17.28 -2.06 10.28
N ASP A 30 -17.78 -1.49 11.37
CA ASP A 30 -19.22 -1.55 11.72
C ASP A 30 -20.08 -0.83 10.67
N GLU A 31 -19.68 0.36 10.22
CA GLU A 31 -20.37 1.09 9.16
C GLU A 31 -20.39 0.32 7.82
N ALA A 32 -19.29 -0.36 7.48
CA ALA A 32 -19.21 -1.18 6.27
C ALA A 32 -20.16 -2.38 6.35
N ARG A 33 -20.15 -3.08 7.49
CA ARG A 33 -21.06 -4.23 7.73
C ARG A 33 -22.52 -3.83 7.71
N LEU A 34 -22.88 -2.70 8.33
CA LEU A 34 -24.25 -2.18 8.30
C LEU A 34 -24.75 -1.88 6.88
N LYS A 35 -23.85 -1.62 5.94
CA LYS A 35 -24.17 -1.42 4.52
C LYS A 35 -24.06 -2.68 3.68
N GLY A 36 -23.91 -3.85 4.30
CA GLY A 36 -23.74 -5.12 3.61
C GLY A 36 -22.40 -5.28 2.89
N ALA A 37 -21.41 -4.41 3.17
CA ALA A 37 -20.08 -4.54 2.60
C ALA A 37 -19.23 -5.55 3.39
N TYR A 38 -18.25 -6.15 2.71
CA TYR A 38 -17.30 -7.10 3.29
C TYR A 38 -15.97 -6.38 3.57
N PRO A 39 -15.69 -5.96 4.81
CA PRO A 39 -14.49 -5.23 5.13
C PRO A 39 -13.25 -6.14 5.08
N VAL A 40 -12.16 -5.60 4.52
CA VAL A 40 -10.83 -6.21 4.52
C VAL A 40 -9.85 -5.15 5.02
N LEU A 41 -9.03 -5.48 6.00
CA LEU A 41 -7.99 -4.57 6.48
C LEU A 41 -6.69 -4.80 5.72
N VAL A 42 -5.95 -3.72 5.54
CA VAL A 42 -4.66 -3.73 4.85
C VAL A 42 -3.64 -3.00 5.71
N THR A 43 -2.51 -3.61 6.01
CA THR A 43 -1.44 -2.91 6.71
C THR A 43 -0.72 -1.93 5.78
N PRO A 44 -0.15 -0.82 6.28
CA PRO A 44 0.59 0.13 5.46
C PRO A 44 1.84 -0.53 4.84
N THR A 45 2.20 -0.09 3.66
CA THR A 45 3.45 -0.48 3.01
C THR A 45 4.66 0.11 3.72
N ARG A 46 5.82 -0.51 3.60
CA ARG A 46 7.08 0.04 4.13
C ARG A 46 7.50 1.28 3.37
N ARG A 47 8.06 2.24 4.10
CA ARG A 47 8.85 3.33 3.50
C ARG A 47 10.24 2.81 3.18
N ARG A 48 10.84 3.33 2.13
CA ARG A 48 12.21 2.98 1.73
C ARG A 48 13.23 3.65 2.66
N GLN A 49 13.33 3.11 3.87
CA GLN A 49 14.33 3.52 4.87
C GLN A 49 15.09 2.29 5.32
N TYR A 50 16.37 2.25 4.99
CA TYR A 50 17.25 1.18 5.35
C TYR A 50 18.10 1.54 6.58
N ASP A 51 18.49 0.53 7.33
CA ASP A 51 19.54 0.63 8.33
C ASP A 51 20.92 0.42 7.70
N LYS A 52 21.97 0.45 8.54
CA LYS A 52 23.35 0.24 8.11
C LYS A 52 23.63 -1.17 7.57
N ASP A 53 22.80 -2.13 7.91
CA ASP A 53 22.92 -3.53 7.51
C ASP A 53 22.06 -3.86 6.27
N GLY A 54 21.47 -2.84 5.63
CA GLY A 54 20.64 -2.98 4.44
C GLY A 54 19.28 -3.59 4.70
N LYS A 55 18.76 -3.47 5.94
CA LYS A 55 17.41 -3.92 6.30
C LYS A 55 16.43 -2.76 6.37
N ILE A 56 15.18 -3.01 5.97
CA ILE A 56 14.12 -2.03 6.03
C ILE A 56 13.72 -1.76 7.48
N LYS A 57 13.79 -0.48 7.87
CA LYS A 57 13.36 -0.02 9.20
C LYS A 57 11.85 -0.05 9.35
N ASP A 58 11.40 -0.27 10.58
CA ASP A 58 10.01 0.00 10.94
C ASP A 58 9.81 1.50 11.19
N THR A 59 8.92 2.11 10.41
CA THR A 59 8.60 3.54 10.50
C THR A 59 7.14 3.81 10.85
N HIS A 60 6.37 2.75 11.16
CA HIS A 60 4.93 2.84 11.44
C HIS A 60 4.59 2.53 12.91
N ALA A 61 5.59 2.37 13.78
CA ALA A 61 5.39 2.05 15.19
C ALA A 61 4.36 0.92 15.39
N ASP A 62 3.44 1.06 16.33
CA ASP A 62 2.47 0.02 16.70
C ASP A 62 1.25 -0.08 15.77
N TYR A 63 1.09 0.83 14.79
CA TYR A 63 -0.12 0.87 13.96
C TYR A 63 -0.37 -0.41 13.15
N PRO A 64 0.63 -1.03 12.49
CA PRO A 64 0.40 -2.29 11.79
C PRO A 64 0.03 -3.44 12.72
N ALA A 65 0.62 -3.48 13.91
CA ALA A 65 0.28 -4.49 14.92
C ALA A 65 -1.16 -4.30 15.42
N ALA A 66 -1.60 -3.05 15.64
CA ALA A 66 -2.97 -2.74 16.01
C ALA A 66 -3.99 -3.11 14.92
N ILE A 67 -3.62 -2.97 13.62
CA ILE A 67 -4.46 -3.44 12.49
C ILE A 67 -4.62 -4.96 12.54
N ARG A 68 -3.55 -5.71 12.76
CA ARG A 68 -3.61 -7.18 12.87
C ARG A 68 -4.45 -7.62 14.09
N ASP A 69 -4.28 -6.94 15.22
CA ASP A 69 -5.02 -7.22 16.45
C ASP A 69 -6.53 -6.97 16.27
N ILE A 70 -6.94 -5.85 15.70
CA ILE A 70 -8.36 -5.58 15.47
C ILE A 70 -8.95 -6.52 14.41
N ALA A 71 -8.18 -6.87 13.36
CA ALA A 71 -8.60 -7.85 12.37
C ALA A 71 -8.91 -9.21 13.01
N ALA A 72 -8.05 -9.67 13.92
CA ALA A 72 -8.24 -10.92 14.64
C ALA A 72 -9.47 -10.85 15.57
N ARG A 73 -9.62 -9.76 16.35
CA ARG A 73 -10.76 -9.58 17.26
C ARG A 73 -12.10 -9.49 16.54
N GLU A 74 -12.14 -8.82 15.40
CA GLU A 74 -13.35 -8.63 14.61
C GLU A 74 -13.58 -9.74 13.57
N ASN A 75 -12.70 -10.75 13.52
CA ASN A 75 -12.73 -11.83 12.53
C ASN A 75 -12.82 -11.28 11.10
N ILE A 76 -11.91 -10.38 10.75
CA ILE A 76 -11.82 -9.73 9.44
C ILE A 76 -10.54 -10.17 8.74
N PRO A 77 -10.59 -10.47 7.43
CA PRO A 77 -9.38 -10.73 6.66
C PRO A 77 -8.42 -9.55 6.67
N VAL A 78 -7.13 -9.85 6.70
CA VAL A 78 -6.06 -8.85 6.61
C VAL A 78 -5.10 -9.18 5.46
N ILE A 79 -4.76 -8.16 4.68
CA ILE A 79 -3.68 -8.20 3.70
C ILE A 79 -2.47 -7.51 4.31
N ASP A 80 -1.42 -8.27 4.59
CA ASP A 80 -0.24 -7.77 5.27
C ASP A 80 0.80 -7.21 4.31
N LEU A 81 0.54 -6.00 3.79
CA LEU A 81 1.47 -5.32 2.89
C LEU A 81 2.75 -4.86 3.60
N GLN A 82 2.72 -4.66 4.92
CA GLN A 82 3.92 -4.25 5.65
C GLN A 82 5.02 -5.30 5.52
N ASP A 83 4.68 -6.57 5.74
CA ASP A 83 5.65 -7.66 5.65
C ASP A 83 6.01 -7.97 4.20
N MET A 84 5.04 -7.98 3.29
CA MET A 84 5.28 -8.25 1.87
C MET A 84 6.18 -7.19 1.23
N THR A 85 5.94 -5.91 1.50
CA THR A 85 6.77 -4.83 0.94
C THR A 85 8.14 -4.73 1.62
N LYS A 86 8.28 -5.19 2.87
CA LYS A 86 9.61 -5.38 3.48
C LYS A 86 10.42 -6.39 2.68
N VAL A 87 9.85 -7.58 2.44
CA VAL A 87 10.51 -8.64 1.66
C VAL A 87 10.87 -8.12 0.27
N LEU A 88 9.93 -7.47 -0.41
CA LEU A 88 10.13 -6.88 -1.74
C LEU A 88 11.32 -5.89 -1.77
N CYS A 89 11.34 -4.93 -0.85
CA CYS A 89 12.40 -3.93 -0.80
C CYS A 89 13.76 -4.55 -0.44
N GLU A 90 13.79 -5.49 0.51
CA GLU A 90 15.03 -6.16 0.92
C GLU A 90 15.57 -7.07 -0.19
N ALA A 91 14.71 -7.73 -0.97
CA ALA A 91 15.11 -8.55 -2.11
C ALA A 91 15.72 -7.71 -3.24
N MET A 92 15.21 -6.50 -3.48
CA MET A 92 15.80 -5.56 -4.44
C MET A 92 17.08 -4.89 -3.90
N GLY A 93 17.21 -4.76 -2.59
CA GLY A 93 18.33 -4.07 -1.96
C GLY A 93 18.25 -2.54 -2.05
N VAL A 94 19.27 -1.87 -1.48
CA VAL A 94 19.25 -0.41 -1.27
C VAL A 94 19.16 0.37 -2.59
N GLU A 95 19.90 -0.02 -3.61
CA GLU A 95 19.95 0.75 -4.87
C GLU A 95 18.75 0.47 -5.77
N GLU A 96 18.50 -0.80 -6.10
CA GLU A 96 17.44 -1.19 -7.04
C GLU A 96 16.04 -0.84 -6.52
N SER A 97 15.81 -0.87 -5.19
CA SER A 97 14.52 -0.48 -4.61
C SER A 97 14.13 0.99 -4.86
N LYS A 98 15.06 1.86 -5.29
CA LYS A 98 14.72 3.22 -5.73
C LYS A 98 13.71 3.20 -6.89
N HIS A 99 13.80 2.19 -7.74
CA HIS A 99 12.89 2.04 -8.88
C HIS A 99 11.43 1.76 -8.49
N LEU A 100 11.16 1.38 -7.24
CA LEU A 100 9.78 1.26 -6.74
C LEU A 100 9.16 2.62 -6.38
N TYR A 101 9.97 3.62 -6.07
CA TYR A 101 9.53 4.88 -5.48
C TYR A 101 9.74 6.06 -6.42
N VAL A 102 9.23 7.23 -6.04
CA VAL A 102 9.34 8.44 -6.85
C VAL A 102 10.76 9.02 -6.72
N HIS A 103 11.69 8.38 -7.42
CA HIS A 103 13.06 8.81 -7.59
C HIS A 103 13.29 9.14 -9.07
N TYR A 104 13.36 10.43 -9.39
CA TYR A 104 13.54 10.90 -10.77
C TYR A 104 14.61 11.99 -10.83
N PRO A 105 15.53 11.92 -11.80
CA PRO A 105 16.42 13.03 -12.09
C PRO A 105 15.69 14.34 -12.35
N ALA A 106 16.36 15.46 -12.17
CA ALA A 106 15.83 16.76 -12.56
C ALA A 106 15.43 16.74 -14.05
N ASN A 107 14.38 17.49 -14.39
CA ASN A 107 13.85 17.61 -15.75
C ASN A 107 13.30 16.30 -16.38
N THR A 108 12.94 15.32 -15.57
CA THR A 108 12.23 14.12 -16.05
C THR A 108 10.82 14.45 -16.56
N TYR A 109 10.15 15.41 -15.92
CA TYR A 109 8.81 15.87 -16.28
C TYR A 109 8.78 17.38 -16.54
N PRO A 110 7.85 17.88 -17.36
CA PRO A 110 7.66 19.30 -17.56
C PRO A 110 7.47 20.05 -16.23
N GLY A 111 8.25 21.11 -16.00
CA GLY A 111 8.20 21.91 -14.78
C GLY A 111 8.90 21.34 -13.56
N GLN A 112 9.49 20.16 -13.65
CA GLN A 112 10.28 19.55 -12.57
C GLN A 112 11.75 19.99 -12.68
N ALA A 113 12.09 21.12 -12.06
CA ALA A 113 13.45 21.67 -12.11
C ALA A 113 14.45 20.95 -11.17
N GLN A 114 13.99 20.18 -10.20
CA GLN A 114 14.83 19.52 -9.20
C GLN A 114 14.66 18.00 -9.22
N GLU A 115 15.69 17.29 -8.77
CA GLU A 115 15.64 15.85 -8.56
C GLU A 115 14.56 15.49 -7.51
N LEU A 116 13.78 14.44 -7.75
CA LEU A 116 12.84 13.87 -6.79
C LEU A 116 13.48 12.67 -6.09
N LYS A 117 13.41 12.66 -4.76
CA LYS A 117 13.94 11.59 -3.87
C LYS A 117 12.91 11.24 -2.80
N ASP A 118 11.76 10.74 -3.23
CA ASP A 118 10.69 10.35 -2.33
C ASP A 118 10.79 8.86 -1.98
N ASN A 119 10.95 8.56 -0.72
CA ASN A 119 11.05 7.21 -0.18
C ASN A 119 9.71 6.66 0.36
N THR A 120 8.61 7.34 0.05
CA THR A 120 7.28 7.02 0.59
C THR A 120 6.26 6.67 -0.49
N HIS A 121 6.24 7.43 -1.58
CA HIS A 121 5.27 7.27 -2.65
C HIS A 121 5.84 6.39 -3.76
N PHE A 122 5.03 5.41 -4.19
CA PHE A 122 5.38 4.52 -5.29
C PHE A 122 5.22 5.23 -6.64
N ASN A 123 6.11 4.90 -7.56
CA ASN A 123 5.92 5.17 -8.97
C ASN A 123 5.11 4.05 -9.65
N THR A 124 4.95 4.10 -10.98
CA THR A 124 4.16 3.11 -11.73
C THR A 124 4.68 1.68 -11.56
N PHE A 125 6.00 1.48 -11.60
CA PHE A 125 6.59 0.15 -11.38
C PHE A 125 6.35 -0.34 -9.95
N GLY A 126 6.60 0.50 -8.95
CA GLY A 126 6.35 0.16 -7.56
C GLY A 126 4.88 -0.14 -7.27
N ALA A 127 3.97 0.64 -7.86
CA ALA A 127 2.53 0.39 -7.74
C ALA A 127 2.14 -0.96 -8.35
N TYR A 128 2.74 -1.35 -9.48
CA TYR A 128 2.53 -2.64 -10.12
C TYR A 128 3.02 -3.80 -9.23
N GLU A 129 4.23 -3.70 -8.66
CA GLU A 129 4.78 -4.70 -7.75
C GLU A 129 3.92 -4.84 -6.47
N VAL A 130 3.48 -3.72 -5.90
CA VAL A 130 2.60 -3.73 -4.72
C VAL A 130 1.22 -4.29 -5.05
N ALA A 131 0.68 -4.03 -6.24
CA ALA A 131 -0.59 -4.63 -6.68
C ALA A 131 -0.50 -6.17 -6.72
N LYS A 132 0.62 -6.73 -7.16
CA LYS A 132 0.86 -8.18 -7.09
C LYS A 132 0.91 -8.68 -5.65
N CYS A 133 1.56 -7.93 -4.73
CA CYS A 133 1.51 -8.25 -3.30
C CYS A 133 0.07 -8.26 -2.77
N VAL A 134 -0.77 -7.30 -3.17
CA VAL A 134 -2.19 -7.27 -2.77
C VAL A 134 -2.89 -8.55 -3.24
N ILE A 135 -2.70 -8.96 -4.51
CA ILE A 135 -3.32 -10.18 -5.04
C ILE A 135 -2.89 -11.42 -4.25
N GLU A 136 -1.60 -11.58 -3.96
CA GLU A 136 -1.13 -12.70 -3.15
C GLU A 136 -1.68 -12.64 -1.70
N GLY A 137 -1.82 -11.45 -1.13
CA GLY A 137 -2.49 -11.24 0.14
C GLY A 137 -3.97 -11.64 0.11
N MET A 138 -4.68 -11.29 -0.95
CA MET A 138 -6.09 -11.71 -1.17
C MET A 138 -6.22 -13.23 -1.27
N LYS A 139 -5.31 -13.90 -1.99
CA LYS A 139 -5.26 -15.36 -2.10
C LYS A 139 -5.00 -16.01 -0.75
N LYS A 140 -4.00 -15.50 0.00
CA LYS A 140 -3.67 -15.99 1.35
C LYS A 140 -4.85 -15.83 2.31
N ALA A 141 -5.57 -14.71 2.21
CA ALA A 141 -6.77 -14.44 3.00
C ALA A 141 -8.02 -15.16 2.48
N LYS A 142 -7.93 -15.92 1.39
CA LYS A 142 -9.03 -16.67 0.76
C LYS A 142 -10.25 -15.80 0.44
N LEU A 143 -10.02 -14.57 -0.04
CA LEU A 143 -11.11 -13.65 -0.37
C LEU A 143 -11.91 -14.17 -1.57
N PRO A 144 -13.25 -14.09 -1.55
CA PRO A 144 -14.09 -14.58 -2.64
C PRO A 144 -13.77 -13.99 -4.01
N ILE A 145 -13.30 -12.74 -4.07
CA ILE A 145 -12.94 -12.03 -5.29
C ILE A 145 -11.76 -12.69 -6.05
N VAL A 146 -11.00 -13.57 -5.39
CA VAL A 146 -9.87 -14.29 -6.03
C VAL A 146 -10.35 -15.15 -7.22
N LYS A 147 -11.59 -15.59 -7.23
CA LYS A 147 -12.18 -16.34 -8.36
C LYS A 147 -12.25 -15.52 -9.65
N ASP A 148 -12.23 -14.20 -9.55
CA ASP A 148 -12.37 -13.26 -10.67
C ASP A 148 -10.99 -12.83 -11.23
N LEU A 149 -9.89 -13.40 -10.71
CA LEU A 149 -8.56 -13.19 -11.28
C LEU A 149 -8.50 -13.73 -12.70
N LYS A 150 -7.79 -12.99 -13.56
CA LYS A 150 -7.53 -13.45 -14.93
C LYS A 150 -6.82 -14.80 -14.92
N ALA A 151 -7.16 -15.67 -15.89
CA ALA A 151 -6.60 -17.01 -15.98
C ALA A 151 -5.08 -17.03 -16.26
N ASP A 152 -4.57 -15.94 -16.85
CA ASP A 152 -3.15 -15.74 -17.16
C ASP A 152 -2.35 -15.08 -16.03
N TYR A 153 -2.96 -14.85 -14.86
CA TYR A 153 -2.24 -14.30 -13.73
C TYR A 153 -1.18 -15.30 -13.21
N ILE A 154 0.06 -14.83 -13.16
CA ILE A 154 1.20 -15.60 -12.63
C ILE A 154 1.38 -15.26 -11.16
N ASN A 155 1.51 -16.30 -10.32
CA ASN A 155 1.75 -16.13 -8.88
C ASN A 155 3.02 -15.32 -8.64
N PHE A 156 2.92 -14.39 -7.71
CA PHE A 156 4.01 -13.48 -7.38
C PHE A 156 4.67 -13.84 -6.04
N ASP A 157 6.00 -13.81 -6.03
CA ASP A 157 6.80 -13.95 -4.82
C ASP A 157 7.54 -12.63 -4.57
N PRO A 158 7.22 -11.88 -3.50
CA PRO A 158 7.92 -10.64 -3.18
C PRO A 158 9.44 -10.78 -2.99
N ALA A 159 9.93 -12.00 -2.71
CA ALA A 159 11.37 -12.29 -2.64
C ALA A 159 12.03 -12.39 -4.02
N LYS A 160 11.24 -12.42 -5.09
CA LYS A 160 11.71 -12.50 -6.48
C LYS A 160 11.02 -11.43 -7.34
N PRO A 161 11.28 -10.15 -7.06
CA PRO A 161 10.66 -9.04 -7.79
C PRO A 161 11.01 -9.06 -9.27
N ASP A 162 10.15 -8.46 -10.08
CA ASP A 162 10.45 -8.24 -11.49
C ASP A 162 11.65 -7.28 -11.62
N LYS A 163 12.34 -7.40 -12.74
CA LYS A 163 13.45 -6.48 -13.03
C LYS A 163 12.88 -5.20 -13.66
N PHE A 164 13.22 -4.05 -13.10
CA PHE A 164 12.76 -2.76 -13.60
C PHE A 164 13.02 -2.56 -15.11
N LYS A 165 14.18 -3.01 -15.60
CA LYS A 165 14.56 -2.92 -17.03
C LYS A 165 13.62 -3.68 -17.98
N ASP A 166 12.93 -4.70 -17.48
CA ASP A 166 12.02 -5.55 -18.28
C ASP A 166 10.57 -5.06 -18.17
N PHE A 167 10.30 -4.09 -17.27
CA PHE A 167 8.97 -3.53 -17.06
C PHE A 167 8.55 -2.63 -18.21
N LYS A 168 7.41 -2.94 -18.80
CA LYS A 168 6.77 -2.15 -19.87
C LYS A 168 5.40 -1.71 -19.39
N TRP A 169 5.17 -0.41 -19.39
CA TRP A 169 3.87 0.17 -19.07
C TRP A 169 3.21 0.71 -20.33
N ASN A 170 2.08 0.14 -20.67
CA ASN A 170 1.23 0.68 -21.73
C ASN A 170 0.47 1.88 -21.17
N LEU A 171 0.64 3.06 -21.76
CA LEU A 171 -0.12 4.23 -21.38
C LEU A 171 -1.60 3.94 -21.56
N SER A 172 -2.42 4.36 -20.59
CA SER A 172 -3.87 4.34 -20.74
C SER A 172 -4.27 5.20 -21.95
N PRO A 173 -5.27 4.79 -22.75
CA PRO A 173 -5.81 5.65 -23.78
C PRO A 173 -6.21 7.00 -23.16
N PHE A 174 -5.88 8.09 -23.85
CA PHE A 174 -6.37 9.39 -23.44
C PHE A 174 -7.89 9.40 -23.58
N THR A 175 -8.59 9.54 -22.46
CA THR A 175 -10.02 9.81 -22.42
C THR A 175 -10.22 11.18 -21.83
N GLU A 176 -10.97 12.04 -22.53
CA GLU A 176 -11.39 13.33 -21.98
C GLU A 176 -12.24 13.03 -20.74
N ILE A 177 -11.76 13.48 -19.58
CA ILE A 177 -12.48 13.25 -18.32
C ILE A 177 -13.41 14.44 -18.15
N GLU A 178 -14.71 14.24 -18.37
CA GLU A 178 -15.72 15.17 -17.90
C GLU A 178 -15.67 15.24 -16.37
N LYS A 179 -15.46 16.45 -15.83
CA LYS A 179 -15.60 16.64 -14.39
C LYS A 179 -17.05 16.34 -14.01
N PRO A 180 -17.31 15.55 -12.95
CA PRO A 180 -18.66 15.39 -12.47
C PRO A 180 -19.22 16.77 -12.09
N ASP A 181 -20.44 17.06 -12.56
CA ASP A 181 -21.16 18.28 -12.25
C ASP A 181 -21.20 18.49 -10.73
N GLY A 182 -20.80 19.67 -10.27
CA GLY A 182 -20.97 20.06 -8.87
C GLY A 182 -19.71 20.53 -8.12
N ASN A 183 -18.66 20.96 -8.81
CA ASN A 183 -17.58 21.76 -8.23
C ASN A 183 -17.11 22.84 -9.19
#